data_4ca26f15802d8d96443b4f68592e2ac4
#
_entry.id   4ca26f15802d8d96443b4f68592e2ac4
#
_cell.length_a   1.000
_cell.length_b   1.000
_cell.length_c   1.000
_cell.angle_alpha   90.00
_cell.angle_beta   90.00
_cell.angle_gamma   90.00
#
_symmetry.space_group_name_H-M   'P 1'
#
loop_
_entity.id
_entity.type
_entity.pdbx_description
1 polymer ?
#
loop_
_entity_poly.entity_id
_entity_poly.type
_entity_poly.pdbx_seq_one_letter_code
_entity_poly.pdbx_strand_id
1 'polypeptide(L)'
;MGRLLNIVTPLHQRTKRNYIERMANDKVLCMGKAREFEYDYWDGDRRFGYGGYKYDGRWKSVALKLIATYGLKQDAKILDVGCGKSYLLYELKKLLPQSQVSGFDVSRHGLAEAPKEIRPFLFHHKAQDPYPWGDGHFDLVISLSTLHNLRIFELETALKEIERVGKQKYIMVESYRNLEELFNLQCWALTAEAFFDTDAWVWLYRHFGYSGDYEFIYFE
;
A
#
# COMPACT_ATOMS: atom_id res chain seq x y z
N MET A 1 -13.48 15.52 -0.15
CA MET A 1 -12.28 14.84 0.35
C MET A 1 -12.69 14.04 1.57
N GLY A 2 -12.17 12.81 1.69
CA GLY A 2 -12.51 11.90 2.78
C GLY A 2 -11.83 12.26 4.11
N ARG A 3 -11.90 11.34 5.05
CA ARG A 3 -11.41 11.50 6.44
C ARG A 3 -9.93 11.09 6.53
N LEU A 4 -9.19 11.76 7.40
CA LEU A 4 -7.90 11.26 7.88
C LEU A 4 -8.16 10.15 8.91
N LEU A 5 -7.64 8.96 8.66
CA LEU A 5 -7.85 7.77 9.49
C LEU A 5 -6.58 7.35 10.23
N ASN A 6 -6.72 6.40 11.16
CA ASN A 6 -5.65 5.76 11.92
C ASN A 6 -5.90 4.24 12.00
N ILE A 7 -5.72 3.55 10.89
CA ILE A 7 -5.99 2.12 10.75
C ILE A 7 -4.69 1.32 10.78
N VAL A 8 -3.69 1.73 9.98
CA VAL A 8 -2.40 1.03 9.78
C VAL A 8 -1.31 1.56 10.72
N THR A 9 -1.34 2.85 11.07
CA THR A 9 -0.31 3.50 11.92
C THR A 9 0.04 2.70 13.17
N PRO A 10 -0.91 2.12 13.95
CA PRO A 10 -0.55 1.32 15.12
C PRO A 10 0.27 0.06 14.80
N LEU A 11 0.14 -0.49 13.60
CA LEU A 11 0.96 -1.61 13.14
C LEU A 11 2.35 -1.11 12.70
N HIS A 12 2.41 0.00 11.99
CA HIS A 12 3.65 0.63 11.53
C HIS A 12 4.58 0.99 12.69
N GLN A 13 4.05 1.60 13.75
CA GLN A 13 4.80 2.04 14.93
C GLN A 13 5.45 0.90 15.74
N ARG A 14 5.01 -0.35 15.57
CA ARG A 14 5.63 -1.51 16.23
C ARG A 14 6.99 -1.89 15.64
N THR A 15 7.32 -1.41 14.45
CA THR A 15 8.56 -1.76 13.76
C THR A 15 9.70 -0.85 14.23
N LYS A 16 10.73 -1.43 14.84
CA LYS A 16 11.97 -0.72 15.16
C LYS A 16 12.82 -0.54 13.91
N ARG A 17 13.37 0.66 13.72
CA ARG A 17 14.17 1.04 12.55
C ARG A 17 15.50 1.64 12.96
N ASN A 18 16.56 1.31 12.23
CA ASN A 18 17.85 1.98 12.32
C ASN A 18 18.04 2.78 11.02
N TYR A 19 17.72 4.06 11.08
CA TYR A 19 17.70 4.93 9.90
C TYR A 19 19.10 5.19 9.35
N ILE A 20 20.07 5.46 10.23
CA ILE A 20 21.47 5.76 9.84
C ILE A 20 22.14 4.54 9.20
N GLU A 21 21.98 3.36 9.81
CA GLU A 21 22.49 2.11 9.23
C GLU A 21 21.88 1.85 7.84
N ARG A 22 20.58 2.09 7.70
CA ARG A 22 19.88 1.94 6.42
C ARG A 22 20.43 2.88 5.35
N MET A 23 20.76 4.13 5.71
CA MET A 23 21.36 5.10 4.80
C MET A 23 22.81 4.75 4.45
N ALA A 24 23.61 4.30 5.41
CA ALA A 24 25.03 4.02 5.24
C ALA A 24 25.32 2.71 4.48
N ASN A 25 24.35 1.83 4.33
CA ASN A 25 24.53 0.47 3.79
C ASN A 25 24.37 0.42 2.27
N ASP A 26 25.29 1.02 1.53
CA ASP A 26 25.28 1.10 0.05
C ASP A 26 23.89 1.43 -0.52
N LYS A 27 23.39 2.59 -0.14
CA LYS A 27 22.02 3.03 -0.43
C LYS A 27 21.66 2.92 -1.91
N VAL A 28 22.58 3.28 -2.81
CA VAL A 28 22.33 3.27 -4.26
C VAL A 28 22.09 1.85 -4.78
N LEU A 29 22.94 0.90 -4.39
CA LEU A 29 22.75 -0.51 -4.73
C LEU A 29 21.43 -1.03 -4.15
N CYS A 30 21.14 -0.71 -2.88
CA CYS A 30 19.91 -1.13 -2.22
C CYS A 30 18.67 -0.59 -2.92
N MET A 31 18.66 0.68 -3.35
CA MET A 31 17.58 1.27 -4.14
C MET A 31 17.40 0.57 -5.48
N GLY A 32 18.49 0.28 -6.21
CA GLY A 32 18.42 -0.44 -7.48
C GLY A 32 17.74 -1.80 -7.33
N LYS A 33 18.15 -2.57 -6.33
CA LYS A 33 17.57 -3.89 -6.04
C LYS A 33 16.12 -3.82 -5.55
N ALA A 34 15.83 -2.89 -4.65
CA ALA A 34 14.47 -2.72 -4.11
C ALA A 34 13.45 -2.35 -5.19
N ARG A 35 13.82 -1.50 -6.15
CA ARG A 35 12.96 -1.01 -7.24
C ARG A 35 12.59 -2.07 -8.28
N GLU A 36 13.23 -3.23 -8.26
CA GLU A 36 12.78 -4.38 -9.03
C GLU A 36 11.46 -4.96 -8.47
N PHE A 37 11.15 -4.74 -7.18
CA PHE A 37 10.02 -5.26 -6.42
C PHE A 37 9.90 -6.79 -6.44
N GLU A 38 10.98 -7.51 -6.77
CA GLU A 38 11.01 -8.96 -6.89
C GLU A 38 11.63 -9.63 -5.64
N TYR A 39 12.24 -10.79 -5.79
CA TYR A 39 12.77 -11.62 -4.68
C TYR A 39 13.63 -10.82 -3.69
N ASP A 40 14.57 -10.01 -4.18
CA ASP A 40 15.48 -9.25 -3.33
C ASP A 40 14.72 -8.29 -2.39
N TYR A 41 13.65 -7.66 -2.88
CA TYR A 41 12.81 -6.76 -2.08
C TYR A 41 12.02 -7.48 -0.99
N TRP A 42 11.44 -8.64 -1.29
CA TRP A 42 10.54 -9.35 -0.37
C TRP A 42 11.28 -10.30 0.56
N ASP A 43 12.11 -11.18 0.02
CA ASP A 43 12.67 -12.35 0.70
C ASP A 43 14.20 -12.42 0.67
N GLY A 44 14.85 -11.49 -0.02
CA GLY A 44 16.30 -11.36 -0.07
C GLY A 44 16.90 -10.75 1.21
N ASP A 45 18.11 -10.22 1.08
CA ASP A 45 18.79 -9.56 2.19
C ASP A 45 17.97 -8.37 2.72
N ARG A 46 17.91 -8.24 4.06
CA ARG A 46 17.17 -7.15 4.74
C ARG A 46 17.55 -5.75 4.26
N ARG A 47 18.78 -5.55 3.80
CA ARG A 47 19.22 -4.27 3.24
C ARG A 47 18.50 -3.87 1.96
N PHE A 48 17.96 -4.81 1.19
CA PHE A 48 17.24 -4.56 -0.06
C PHE A 48 15.72 -4.36 0.12
N GLY A 49 15.17 -4.70 1.27
CA GLY A 49 13.73 -4.60 1.48
C GLY A 49 13.26 -5.16 2.80
N TYR A 50 12.36 -6.12 2.76
CA TYR A 50 11.73 -6.72 3.95
C TYR A 50 12.61 -7.76 4.66
N GLY A 51 13.52 -8.44 3.96
CA GLY A 51 14.36 -9.48 4.56
C GLY A 51 13.59 -10.71 4.99
N GLY A 52 12.62 -11.15 4.18
CA GLY A 52 11.73 -12.26 4.49
C GLY A 52 10.38 -11.81 5.01
N TYR A 53 9.51 -11.33 4.12
CA TYR A 53 8.15 -10.93 4.47
C TYR A 53 7.22 -12.15 4.51
N LYS A 54 6.97 -12.66 5.72
CA LYS A 54 6.16 -13.86 5.95
C LYS A 54 4.84 -13.52 6.64
N TYR A 55 3.83 -14.33 6.37
CA TYR A 55 2.54 -14.23 7.04
C TYR A 55 2.66 -14.57 8.53
N ASP A 56 2.16 -13.69 9.37
CA ASP A 56 2.14 -13.85 10.84
C ASP A 56 0.83 -13.38 11.48
N GLY A 57 -0.21 -13.12 10.68
CA GLY A 57 -1.53 -12.70 11.15
C GLY A 57 -1.62 -11.22 11.57
N ARG A 58 -0.56 -10.41 11.47
CA ARG A 58 -0.55 -9.01 11.91
C ARG A 58 -1.60 -8.15 11.19
N TRP A 59 -1.96 -8.48 9.96
CA TRP A 59 -2.94 -7.77 9.16
C TRP A 59 -4.40 -7.98 9.60
N LYS A 60 -4.67 -8.97 10.48
CA LYS A 60 -6.03 -9.23 10.98
C LYS A 60 -6.64 -8.00 11.67
N SER A 61 -5.85 -7.28 12.47
CA SER A 61 -6.32 -6.07 13.15
C SER A 61 -6.70 -4.95 12.18
N VAL A 62 -5.95 -4.80 11.09
CA VAL A 62 -6.24 -3.85 10.01
C VAL A 62 -7.52 -4.25 9.27
N ALA A 63 -7.64 -5.53 8.90
CA ALA A 63 -8.84 -6.07 8.24
C ALA A 63 -10.11 -5.84 9.07
N LEU A 64 -10.07 -6.10 10.38
CA LEU A 64 -11.20 -5.84 11.29
C LEU A 64 -11.58 -4.35 11.34
N LYS A 65 -10.59 -3.47 11.40
CA LYS A 65 -10.85 -2.01 11.37
C LYS A 65 -11.45 -1.57 10.04
N LEU A 66 -10.96 -2.07 8.90
CA LEU A 66 -11.53 -1.76 7.57
C LEU A 66 -12.99 -2.22 7.48
N ILE A 67 -13.27 -3.46 7.89
CA ILE A 67 -14.65 -4.00 7.92
C ILE A 67 -15.57 -3.09 8.74
N ALA A 68 -15.15 -2.71 9.94
CA ALA A 68 -15.96 -1.86 10.83
C ALA A 68 -16.12 -0.44 10.29
N THR A 69 -15.03 0.17 9.77
CA THR A 69 -15.03 1.57 9.28
C THR A 69 -15.94 1.75 8.07
N TYR A 70 -15.95 0.76 7.16
CA TYR A 70 -16.67 0.83 5.90
C TYR A 70 -17.97 0.02 5.90
N GLY A 71 -18.30 -0.65 7.00
CA GLY A 71 -19.52 -1.47 7.11
C GLY A 71 -19.57 -2.59 6.08
N LEU A 72 -18.41 -3.22 5.78
CA LEU A 72 -18.32 -4.24 4.73
C LEU A 72 -19.18 -5.45 5.06
N LYS A 73 -20.01 -5.83 4.11
CA LYS A 73 -20.89 -7.01 4.20
C LYS A 73 -20.12 -8.28 3.79
N GLN A 74 -20.73 -9.44 4.06
CA GLN A 74 -20.13 -10.74 3.75
C GLN A 74 -19.81 -10.93 2.26
N ASP A 75 -20.56 -10.32 1.36
CA ASP A 75 -20.45 -10.39 -0.10
C ASP A 75 -19.74 -9.19 -0.72
N ALA A 76 -19.10 -8.33 0.10
CA ALA A 76 -18.46 -7.11 -0.36
C ALA A 76 -17.41 -7.36 -1.45
N LYS A 77 -17.36 -6.48 -2.44
CA LYS A 77 -16.34 -6.44 -3.50
C LYS A 77 -15.18 -5.54 -3.06
N ILE A 78 -13.98 -6.09 -2.97
CA ILE A 78 -12.81 -5.39 -2.43
C ILE A 78 -11.64 -5.48 -3.41
N LEU A 79 -11.01 -4.35 -3.71
CA LEU A 79 -9.77 -4.27 -4.50
C LEU A 79 -8.61 -3.79 -3.62
N ASP A 80 -7.45 -4.43 -3.77
CA ASP A 80 -6.18 -3.98 -3.19
C ASP A 80 -5.18 -3.63 -4.30
N VAL A 81 -4.84 -2.36 -4.39
CA VAL A 81 -3.93 -1.77 -5.40
C VAL A 81 -2.51 -1.76 -4.85
N GLY A 82 -1.61 -2.56 -5.43
CA GLY A 82 -0.27 -2.79 -4.91
C GLY A 82 -0.30 -3.76 -3.72
N CYS A 83 -0.96 -4.90 -3.91
CA CYS A 83 -1.28 -5.84 -2.82
C CYS A 83 -0.10 -6.65 -2.29
N GLY A 84 1.06 -6.62 -2.98
CA GLY A 84 2.25 -7.38 -2.61
C GLY A 84 1.96 -8.88 -2.43
N LYS A 85 2.34 -9.45 -1.28
CA LYS A 85 2.00 -10.83 -0.91
C LYS A 85 0.55 -11.01 -0.42
N SER A 86 -0.30 -9.98 -0.53
CA SER A 86 -1.76 -10.01 -0.30
C SER A 86 -2.21 -10.53 1.08
N TYR A 87 -1.40 -10.35 2.11
CA TYR A 87 -1.75 -10.81 3.46
C TYR A 87 -2.98 -10.09 4.04
N LEU A 88 -3.21 -8.83 3.66
CA LEU A 88 -4.41 -8.10 4.06
C LEU A 88 -5.67 -8.65 3.36
N LEU A 89 -5.63 -8.87 2.04
CA LEU A 89 -6.73 -9.51 1.31
C LEU A 89 -7.04 -10.92 1.84
N TYR A 90 -6.00 -11.67 2.22
CA TYR A 90 -6.17 -12.97 2.83
C TYR A 90 -6.93 -12.89 4.16
N GLU A 91 -6.61 -11.93 5.02
CA GLU A 91 -7.36 -11.71 6.27
C GLU A 91 -8.78 -11.24 6.01
N LEU A 92 -8.99 -10.33 5.06
CA LEU A 92 -10.34 -9.89 4.66
C LEU A 92 -11.19 -11.07 4.17
N LYS A 93 -10.63 -11.93 3.30
CA LYS A 93 -11.32 -13.13 2.78
C LYS A 93 -11.64 -14.15 3.87
N LYS A 94 -10.77 -14.30 4.88
CA LYS A 94 -11.05 -15.17 6.05
C LYS A 94 -12.19 -14.63 6.91
N LEU A 95 -12.26 -13.32 7.11
CA LEU A 95 -13.28 -12.66 7.93
C LEU A 95 -14.61 -12.52 7.19
N LEU A 96 -14.57 -12.38 5.87
CA LEU A 96 -15.72 -12.25 4.97
C LEU A 96 -15.65 -13.34 3.89
N PRO A 97 -15.99 -14.60 4.20
CA PRO A 97 -15.79 -15.71 3.27
C PRO A 97 -16.52 -15.60 1.93
N GLN A 98 -17.63 -14.87 1.87
CA GLN A 98 -18.41 -14.66 0.64
C GLN A 98 -17.92 -13.44 -0.16
N SER A 99 -17.00 -12.63 0.36
CA SER A 99 -16.49 -11.44 -0.34
C SER A 99 -15.84 -11.79 -1.67
N GLN A 100 -15.96 -10.88 -2.62
CA GLN A 100 -15.27 -10.93 -3.91
C GLN A 100 -14.03 -10.03 -3.80
N VAL A 101 -12.87 -10.65 -3.59
CA VAL A 101 -11.62 -9.92 -3.46
C VAL A 101 -10.85 -9.95 -4.78
N SER A 102 -10.17 -8.87 -5.09
CA SER A 102 -9.21 -8.76 -6.19
C SER A 102 -7.99 -8.02 -5.72
N GLY A 103 -6.82 -8.37 -6.21
CA GLY A 103 -5.59 -7.66 -5.93
C GLY A 103 -4.64 -7.69 -7.11
N PHE A 104 -3.83 -6.66 -7.24
CA PHE A 104 -2.77 -6.66 -8.23
C PHE A 104 -1.51 -5.98 -7.71
N ASP A 105 -0.40 -6.37 -8.28
CA ASP A 105 0.92 -5.83 -7.96
C ASP A 105 1.85 -5.92 -9.17
N VAL A 106 2.91 -5.13 -9.18
CA VAL A 106 3.99 -5.22 -10.18
C VAL A 106 4.95 -6.37 -9.88
N SER A 107 4.97 -6.85 -8.65
CA SER A 107 5.84 -7.94 -8.19
C SER A 107 5.28 -9.31 -8.57
N ARG A 108 5.89 -9.97 -9.52
CA ARG A 108 5.55 -11.38 -9.84
C ARG A 108 5.90 -12.32 -8.69
N HIS A 109 7.04 -12.06 -8.04
CA HIS A 109 7.45 -12.82 -6.85
C HIS A 109 6.45 -12.63 -5.69
N GLY A 110 6.07 -11.37 -5.39
CA GLY A 110 5.09 -11.09 -4.33
C GLY A 110 3.77 -11.83 -4.54
N LEU A 111 3.23 -11.78 -5.76
CA LEU A 111 1.99 -12.48 -6.12
C LEU A 111 2.12 -14.01 -6.05
N ALA A 112 3.27 -14.56 -6.47
CA ALA A 112 3.53 -16.00 -6.42
C ALA A 112 3.67 -16.53 -4.99
N GLU A 113 4.18 -15.71 -4.07
CA GLU A 113 4.37 -16.03 -2.64
C GLU A 113 3.16 -15.69 -1.76
N ALA A 114 2.07 -15.18 -2.35
CA ALA A 114 0.81 -14.97 -1.62
C ALA A 114 0.23 -16.30 -1.11
N PRO A 115 -0.61 -16.30 -0.06
CA PRO A 115 -1.32 -17.50 0.42
C PRO A 115 -2.09 -18.17 -0.74
N LYS A 116 -2.02 -19.51 -0.81
CA LYS A 116 -2.59 -20.29 -1.93
C LYS A 116 -4.07 -19.99 -2.16
N GLU A 117 -4.81 -19.75 -1.09
CA GLU A 117 -6.25 -19.49 -1.11
C GLU A 117 -6.61 -18.16 -1.77
N ILE A 118 -5.66 -17.19 -1.79
CA ILE A 118 -5.91 -15.86 -2.35
C ILE A 118 -5.35 -15.70 -3.77
N ARG A 119 -4.35 -16.48 -4.17
CA ARG A 119 -3.67 -16.39 -5.49
C ARG A 119 -4.62 -16.36 -6.69
N PRO A 120 -5.73 -17.12 -6.74
CA PRO A 120 -6.64 -17.08 -7.89
C PRO A 120 -7.30 -15.74 -8.15
N PHE A 121 -7.27 -14.82 -7.17
CA PHE A 121 -7.86 -13.48 -7.22
C PHE A 121 -6.83 -12.39 -7.50
N LEU A 122 -5.57 -12.78 -7.76
CA LEU A 122 -4.45 -11.86 -7.94
C LEU A 122 -3.95 -11.88 -9.37
N PHE A 123 -3.48 -10.73 -9.87
CA PHE A 123 -2.88 -10.64 -11.19
C PHE A 123 -1.78 -9.56 -11.24
N HIS A 124 -0.88 -9.70 -12.21
CA HIS A 124 0.19 -8.73 -12.43
C HIS A 124 -0.36 -7.51 -13.17
N HIS A 125 -0.26 -6.32 -12.56
CA HIS A 125 -0.71 -5.06 -13.14
C HIS A 125 -0.03 -3.87 -12.47
N LYS A 126 0.07 -2.74 -13.17
CA LYS A 126 0.61 -1.50 -12.62
C LYS A 126 -0.50 -0.61 -12.10
N ALA A 127 -0.24 0.09 -11.00
CA ALA A 127 -1.22 0.99 -10.39
C ALA A 127 -1.57 2.20 -11.29
N GLN A 128 -0.69 2.60 -12.18
CA GLN A 128 -0.89 3.70 -13.13
C GLN A 128 -1.51 3.29 -14.46
N ASP A 129 -1.76 2.00 -14.71
CA ASP A 129 -2.41 1.54 -15.93
C ASP A 129 -3.94 1.49 -15.74
N PRO A 130 -4.76 1.59 -16.82
CA PRO A 130 -6.21 1.51 -16.72
C PRO A 130 -6.71 0.21 -16.07
N TYR A 131 -7.63 0.31 -15.10
CA TYR A 131 -8.16 -0.88 -14.41
C TYR A 131 -9.27 -1.55 -15.21
N PRO A 132 -9.31 -2.90 -15.29
CA PRO A 132 -10.23 -3.65 -16.16
C PRO A 132 -11.67 -3.74 -15.61
N TRP A 133 -12.08 -2.81 -14.77
CA TRP A 133 -13.43 -2.76 -14.18
C TRP A 133 -14.14 -1.47 -14.51
N GLY A 134 -15.48 -1.53 -14.52
CA GLY A 134 -16.32 -0.35 -14.68
C GLY A 134 -16.38 0.52 -13.43
N ASP A 135 -17.01 1.69 -13.58
CA ASP A 135 -17.17 2.68 -12.52
C ASP A 135 -17.93 2.12 -11.33
N GLY A 136 -17.48 2.41 -10.12
CA GLY A 136 -18.11 1.99 -8.88
C GLY A 136 -18.23 0.47 -8.70
N HIS A 137 -17.37 -0.31 -9.36
CA HIS A 137 -17.44 -1.78 -9.30
C HIS A 137 -17.20 -2.33 -7.89
N PHE A 138 -16.27 -1.73 -7.13
CA PHE A 138 -15.87 -2.20 -5.81
C PHE A 138 -16.59 -1.41 -4.70
N ASP A 139 -16.97 -2.12 -3.64
CA ASP A 139 -17.50 -1.49 -2.44
C ASP A 139 -16.39 -0.78 -1.65
N LEU A 140 -15.17 -1.34 -1.68
CA LEU A 140 -13.97 -0.71 -1.13
C LEU A 140 -12.75 -0.93 -2.04
N VAL A 141 -12.03 0.13 -2.35
CA VAL A 141 -10.69 0.08 -2.94
C VAL A 141 -9.67 0.54 -1.89
N ILE A 142 -8.64 -0.26 -1.67
CA ILE A 142 -7.54 0.05 -0.76
C ILE A 142 -6.22 0.14 -1.52
N SER A 143 -5.30 0.99 -1.04
CA SER A 143 -3.93 1.03 -1.50
C SER A 143 -3.02 1.42 -0.34
N LEU A 144 -2.14 0.52 0.07
CA LEU A 144 -1.30 0.70 1.25
C LEU A 144 0.18 0.66 0.88
N SER A 145 0.92 1.71 1.22
CA SER A 145 2.37 1.83 0.96
C SER A 145 2.78 1.62 -0.50
N THR A 146 1.90 1.98 -1.44
CA THR A 146 2.12 1.77 -2.88
C THR A 146 2.31 3.08 -3.64
N LEU A 147 1.40 4.03 -3.46
CA LEU A 147 1.30 5.20 -4.33
C LEU A 147 2.46 6.18 -4.21
N HIS A 148 3.15 6.23 -3.07
CA HIS A 148 4.36 7.05 -2.92
C HIS A 148 5.56 6.54 -3.75
N ASN A 149 5.46 5.34 -4.33
CA ASN A 149 6.46 4.81 -5.27
C ASN A 149 6.23 5.25 -6.73
N LEU A 150 5.16 6.00 -6.99
CA LEU A 150 4.82 6.49 -8.32
C LEU A 150 5.35 7.91 -8.53
N ARG A 151 5.73 8.22 -9.79
CA ARG A 151 5.98 9.58 -10.20
C ARG A 151 4.66 10.37 -10.22
N ILE A 152 4.74 11.70 -10.13
CA ILE A 152 3.56 12.54 -9.95
C ILE A 152 2.48 12.34 -11.04
N PHE A 153 2.88 12.17 -12.30
CA PHE A 153 1.95 11.94 -13.41
C PHE A 153 1.35 10.52 -13.41
N GLU A 154 2.09 9.52 -12.91
CA GLU A 154 1.61 8.16 -12.69
C GLU A 154 0.64 8.12 -11.50
N LEU A 155 0.94 8.88 -10.44
CA LEU A 155 0.08 9.05 -9.27
C LEU A 155 -1.27 9.65 -9.65
N GLU A 156 -1.30 10.65 -10.54
CA GLU A 156 -2.54 11.23 -11.06
C GLU A 156 -3.43 10.14 -11.69
N THR A 157 -2.86 9.31 -12.56
CA THR A 157 -3.61 8.24 -13.24
C THR A 157 -4.12 7.21 -12.25
N ALA A 158 -3.27 6.76 -11.32
CA ALA A 158 -3.65 5.78 -10.29
C ALA A 158 -4.78 6.30 -9.39
N LEU A 159 -4.72 7.55 -8.95
CA LEU A 159 -5.75 8.17 -8.12
C LEU A 159 -7.09 8.29 -8.87
N LYS A 160 -7.06 8.64 -10.15
CA LYS A 160 -8.27 8.71 -11.01
C LYS A 160 -8.90 7.32 -11.19
N GLU A 161 -8.10 6.28 -11.39
CA GLU A 161 -8.61 4.92 -11.53
C GLU A 161 -9.18 4.37 -10.20
N ILE A 162 -8.50 4.61 -9.07
CA ILE A 162 -9.01 4.26 -7.74
C ILE A 162 -10.35 4.99 -7.48
N GLU A 163 -10.42 6.28 -7.82
CA GLU A 163 -11.65 7.07 -7.69
C GLU A 163 -12.77 6.50 -8.55
N ARG A 164 -12.47 6.14 -9.78
CA ARG A 164 -13.44 5.66 -10.76
C ARG A 164 -14.06 4.31 -10.37
N VAL A 165 -13.23 3.34 -9.97
CA VAL A 165 -13.70 1.96 -9.74
C VAL A 165 -14.25 1.72 -8.33
N GLY A 166 -13.96 2.59 -7.36
CA GLY A 166 -14.33 2.43 -5.96
C GLY A 166 -15.52 3.28 -5.51
N LYS A 167 -16.52 2.67 -4.87
CA LYS A 167 -17.56 3.40 -4.14
C LYS A 167 -16.98 4.06 -2.89
N GLN A 168 -16.25 3.30 -2.08
CA GLN A 168 -15.46 3.77 -0.95
C GLN A 168 -13.98 3.50 -1.24
N LYS A 169 -13.09 4.35 -0.76
CA LYS A 169 -11.67 4.30 -1.07
C LYS A 169 -10.85 4.65 0.16
N TYR A 170 -9.72 3.95 0.34
CA TYR A 170 -8.80 4.22 1.42
C TYR A 170 -7.36 4.06 0.93
N ILE A 171 -6.56 5.10 1.11
CA ILE A 171 -5.16 5.16 0.73
C ILE A 171 -4.31 5.44 1.97
N MET A 172 -3.23 4.66 2.15
CA MET A 172 -2.20 4.97 3.12
C MET A 172 -0.86 5.17 2.42
N VAL A 173 -0.20 6.28 2.70
CA VAL A 173 1.11 6.64 2.16
C VAL A 173 2.10 7.04 3.24
N GLU A 174 3.37 6.99 2.90
CA GLU A 174 4.45 7.55 3.70
C GLU A 174 4.49 9.07 3.55
N SER A 175 4.69 9.78 4.68
CA SER A 175 4.72 11.24 4.71
C SER A 175 5.57 11.73 5.89
N TYR A 176 5.69 13.04 6.05
CA TYR A 176 6.40 13.69 7.15
C TYR A 176 5.72 15.00 7.56
N ARG A 177 5.97 15.44 8.81
CA ARG A 177 5.45 16.67 9.41
C ARG A 177 6.55 17.69 9.75
N ASN A 178 7.80 17.22 9.82
CA ASN A 178 8.97 18.01 10.19
C ASN A 178 10.24 17.47 9.54
N LEU A 179 11.36 18.17 9.70
CA LEU A 179 12.64 17.82 9.06
C LEU A 179 13.24 16.50 9.58
N GLU A 180 13.02 16.15 10.84
CA GLU A 180 13.50 14.90 11.41
C GLU A 180 12.79 13.70 10.77
N GLU A 181 11.47 13.75 10.66
CA GLU A 181 10.69 12.72 9.97
C GLU A 181 11.03 12.62 8.48
N LEU A 182 11.27 13.76 7.81
CA LEU A 182 11.73 13.78 6.42
C LEU A 182 13.09 13.08 6.29
N PHE A 183 14.04 13.40 7.16
CA PHE A 183 15.36 12.78 7.17
C PHE A 183 15.25 11.26 7.40
N ASN A 184 14.45 10.84 8.39
CA ASN A 184 14.23 9.43 8.71
C ASN A 184 13.57 8.69 7.53
N LEU A 185 12.57 9.29 6.89
CA LEU A 185 11.91 8.75 5.70
C LEU A 185 12.92 8.60 4.54
N GLN A 186 13.73 9.63 4.25
CA GLN A 186 14.77 9.56 3.21
C GLN A 186 15.83 8.49 3.51
N CYS A 187 16.20 8.34 4.78
CA CYS A 187 17.11 7.28 5.19
C CYS A 187 16.50 5.89 4.98
N TRP A 188 15.22 5.73 5.29
CA TRP A 188 14.54 4.44 5.26
C TRP A 188 14.09 4.03 3.86
N ALA A 189 13.45 4.90 3.11
CA ALA A 189 12.84 4.58 1.83
C ALA A 189 13.87 4.14 0.78
N LEU A 190 13.56 3.05 0.07
CA LEU A 190 14.36 2.53 -1.04
C LEU A 190 13.66 2.72 -2.40
N THR A 191 12.34 2.81 -2.39
CA THR A 191 11.52 2.75 -3.60
C THR A 191 10.73 4.03 -3.85
N ALA A 192 10.57 4.89 -2.83
CA ALA A 192 9.77 6.10 -2.91
C ALA A 192 10.27 7.07 -4.01
N GLU A 193 9.33 7.57 -4.80
CA GLU A 193 9.50 8.66 -5.76
C GLU A 193 8.87 9.97 -5.23
N ALA A 194 7.85 9.87 -4.36
CA ALA A 194 7.10 10.99 -3.81
C ALA A 194 7.44 11.19 -2.32
N PHE A 195 8.25 12.21 -2.02
CA PHE A 195 8.57 12.67 -0.66
C PHE A 195 7.77 13.95 -0.40
N PHE A 196 6.46 13.81 -0.14
CA PHE A 196 5.58 14.94 0.13
C PHE A 196 5.20 14.98 1.60
N ASP A 197 5.09 16.19 2.16
CA ASP A 197 4.46 16.41 3.45
C ASP A 197 2.93 16.20 3.38
N THR A 198 2.27 16.26 4.53
CA THR A 198 0.84 16.01 4.61
C THR A 198 0.00 17.02 3.81
N ASP A 199 0.42 18.30 3.76
CA ASP A 199 -0.32 19.34 3.07
C ASP A 199 -0.21 19.17 1.54
N ALA A 200 0.98 18.83 1.05
CA ALA A 200 1.21 18.52 -0.37
C ALA A 200 0.41 17.28 -0.81
N TRP A 201 0.37 16.20 0.00
CA TRP A 201 -0.46 15.04 -0.29
C TRP A 201 -1.95 15.41 -0.36
N VAL A 202 -2.45 16.17 0.61
CA VAL A 202 -3.86 16.61 0.64
C VAL A 202 -4.18 17.49 -0.56
N TRP A 203 -3.25 18.38 -0.96
CA TRP A 203 -3.41 19.20 -2.16
C TRP A 203 -3.48 18.35 -3.42
N LEU A 204 -2.59 17.35 -3.57
CA LEU A 204 -2.57 16.43 -4.71
C LEU A 204 -3.87 15.61 -4.79
N TYR A 205 -4.37 15.07 -3.67
CA TYR A 205 -5.64 14.34 -3.64
C TYR A 205 -6.79 15.21 -4.18
N ARG A 206 -6.88 16.45 -3.74
CA ARG A 206 -7.89 17.40 -4.24
C ARG A 206 -7.70 17.72 -5.71
N HIS A 207 -6.46 17.97 -6.12
CA HIS A 207 -6.12 18.37 -7.49
C HIS A 207 -6.43 17.25 -8.49
N PHE A 208 -6.18 16.00 -8.12
CA PHE A 208 -6.46 14.83 -8.97
C PHE A 208 -7.87 14.25 -8.78
N GLY A 209 -8.72 14.89 -7.97
CA GLY A 209 -10.12 14.52 -7.80
C GLY A 209 -10.37 13.31 -6.90
N TYR A 210 -9.39 12.90 -6.09
CA TYR A 210 -9.56 11.82 -5.12
C TYR A 210 -10.44 12.28 -3.95
N SER A 211 -11.52 11.55 -3.70
CA SER A 211 -12.51 11.88 -2.66
C SER A 211 -12.50 10.94 -1.45
N GLY A 212 -11.73 9.86 -1.52
CA GLY A 212 -11.68 8.81 -0.48
C GLY A 212 -10.97 9.19 0.81
N ASP A 213 -11.03 8.29 1.78
CA ASP A 213 -10.31 8.41 3.05
C ASP A 213 -8.81 8.16 2.86
N TYR A 214 -8.00 8.70 3.76
CA TYR A 214 -6.54 8.59 3.67
C TYR A 214 -5.90 8.46 5.05
N GLU A 215 -4.66 7.96 5.07
CA GLU A 215 -3.83 7.87 6.27
C GLU A 215 -2.37 8.16 5.89
N PHE A 216 -1.65 8.79 6.81
CA PHE A 216 -0.22 9.03 6.70
C PHE A 216 0.52 8.23 7.76
N ILE A 217 1.61 7.57 7.36
CA ILE A 217 2.57 6.98 8.32
C ILE A 217 3.84 7.81 8.35
N TYR A 218 4.40 7.96 9.54
CA TYR A 218 5.58 8.78 9.80
C TYR A 218 6.72 7.94 10.33
N PHE A 219 7.94 8.36 10.08
CA PHE A 219 9.18 7.72 10.52
C PHE A 219 9.78 8.52 11.67
N GLU A 220 9.32 8.22 12.87
CA GLU A 220 9.71 8.85 14.14
C GLU A 220 10.96 8.21 14.75
#